data_4a73a49c78e95a0690a5fe8041bd81da
#
_entry.id   4a73a49c78e95a0690a5fe8041bd81da
#
_cell.length_a   1.000
_cell.length_b   1.000
_cell.length_c   1.000
_cell.angle_alpha   90.00
_cell.angle_beta   90.00
_cell.angle_gamma   90.00
#
_symmetry.space_group_name_H-M   'P 1'
#
loop_
_entity.id
_entity.type
_entity.pdbx_description
1 polymer ?
#
loop_
_entity_poly.entity_id
_entity_poly.type
_entity_poly.pdbx_seq_one_letter_code
_entity_poly.pdbx_strand_id
1 'polypeptide(L)'
;MNTKIINKLKEETNNSSYIVYREKYINNIKIDIIYNEVLTDQDKMSNFIYRSLDHIEKIYQEKELLYDVIKNNISNIKIKEINNYQDICKYLNNGFVILLIEDDYSLALEVKKNLTRSIEKPMTETTIRGAMDSFTENIETNIGLIKRRLKTNKLWNEDMELGKYTKNKISILTIKGLTDSKIKDNIINKLNSLEIDGVTDAGTLKHLIENETKTIFPTSITTERPDKVVSSLLRGKTVIIIDNCPFVLIMPVDINDFFLSQDDKDSNYINNSLTRILRYLAFSITVLTPGIYIALTTFNQEMIPLELLTSFASQRSNVPFPAFFEALLMFISFEILRESDYRIPNVSNSALSIVGALILGEAAVNAGIVSPIMIIIVAITAISALVIVEPELSNAIKWYRILFMLGGTTIGIFGIFIVFIIFTTNLCSINSYGKAFTMPFTPIDSDIKNSIIKFPLLKRNKRNKYLTNNIIREVSYEKN
;
A
#
# COMPACT_ATOMS: atom_id res chain seq x y z
N MET A 1 24.44 -24.48 24.31
CA MET A 1 24.13 -24.34 22.86
C MET A 1 22.84 -23.53 22.69
N ASN A 2 21.79 -23.84 23.41
CA ASN A 2 20.47 -23.15 23.34
C ASN A 2 20.55 -21.63 23.56
N THR A 3 21.33 -21.18 24.57
CA THR A 3 21.53 -19.76 24.85
C THR A 3 22.12 -19.01 23.64
N LYS A 4 23.05 -19.64 22.91
CA LYS A 4 23.63 -19.06 21.68
C LYS A 4 22.61 -19.00 20.55
N ILE A 5 21.78 -20.04 20.40
CA ILE A 5 20.71 -20.11 19.39
C ILE A 5 19.66 -19.02 19.69
N ILE A 6 19.23 -18.91 20.95
CA ILE A 6 18.24 -17.91 21.38
C ILE A 6 18.77 -16.49 21.17
N ASN A 7 20.02 -16.20 21.56
CA ASN A 7 20.62 -14.88 21.37
C ASN A 7 20.74 -14.52 19.88
N LYS A 8 21.19 -15.47 19.06
CA LYS A 8 21.25 -15.27 17.61
C LYS A 8 19.87 -15.01 17.01
N LEU A 9 18.85 -15.76 17.45
CA LEU A 9 17.47 -15.56 16.99
C LEU A 9 16.95 -14.19 17.40
N LYS A 10 17.21 -13.74 18.63
CA LYS A 10 16.87 -12.41 19.12
C LYS A 10 17.51 -11.30 18.28
N GLU A 11 18.80 -11.43 17.98
CA GLU A 11 19.51 -10.46 17.12
C GLU A 11 18.97 -10.43 15.67
N GLU A 12 18.71 -11.59 15.08
CA GLU A 12 18.18 -11.66 13.72
C GLU A 12 16.77 -11.10 13.61
N THR A 13 15.94 -11.27 14.64
CA THR A 13 14.54 -10.82 14.68
C THR A 13 14.36 -9.43 15.31
N ASN A 14 15.46 -8.76 15.66
CA ASN A 14 15.45 -7.46 16.35
C ASN A 14 14.62 -7.45 17.64
N ASN A 15 14.74 -8.50 18.45
CA ASN A 15 13.94 -8.69 19.67
C ASN A 15 12.43 -8.50 19.43
N SER A 16 11.91 -9.02 18.31
CA SER A 16 10.50 -8.90 17.97
C SER A 16 9.60 -9.30 19.13
N SER A 17 8.68 -8.42 19.53
CA SER A 17 7.71 -8.65 20.61
C SER A 17 6.80 -9.87 20.39
N TYR A 18 6.63 -10.27 19.13
CA TYR A 18 5.79 -11.43 18.74
C TYR A 18 6.49 -12.77 18.81
N ILE A 19 7.78 -12.82 19.12
CA ILE A 19 8.48 -14.08 19.37
C ILE A 19 8.62 -14.26 20.87
N VAL A 20 7.88 -15.23 21.37
CA VAL A 20 7.82 -15.52 22.81
C VAL A 20 8.82 -16.61 23.14
N TYR A 21 9.56 -16.40 24.21
CA TYR A 21 10.52 -17.34 24.78
C TYR A 21 10.03 -17.72 26.18
N ARG A 22 9.73 -18.99 26.40
CA ARG A 22 9.34 -19.49 27.72
C ARG A 22 10.24 -20.64 28.13
N GLU A 23 10.52 -20.74 29.42
CA GLU A 23 11.27 -21.81 30.02
C GLU A 23 10.34 -22.70 30.83
N LYS A 24 10.49 -24.00 30.71
CA LYS A 24 9.80 -24.97 31.53
C LYS A 24 10.80 -26.04 31.99
N TYR A 25 10.67 -26.47 33.23
CA TYR A 25 11.51 -27.49 33.82
C TYR A 25 10.68 -28.76 34.05
N ILE A 26 11.16 -29.90 33.56
CA ILE A 26 10.61 -31.23 33.82
C ILE A 26 11.71 -32.05 34.42
N ASN A 27 11.58 -32.49 35.68
CA ASN A 27 12.58 -33.30 36.40
C ASN A 27 14.00 -32.73 36.32
N ASN A 28 14.18 -31.44 36.55
CA ASN A 28 15.44 -30.67 36.44
C ASN A 28 16.01 -30.53 35.02
N ILE A 29 15.34 -31.05 34.00
CA ILE A 29 15.73 -30.85 32.60
C ILE A 29 15.07 -29.59 32.09
N LYS A 30 15.85 -28.63 31.57
CA LYS A 30 15.34 -27.38 31.02
C LYS A 30 14.82 -27.58 29.60
N ILE A 31 13.62 -27.08 29.34
CA ILE A 31 12.99 -27.02 28.03
C ILE A 31 12.73 -25.55 27.69
N ASP A 32 13.38 -25.06 26.65
CA ASP A 32 13.08 -23.73 26.10
C ASP A 32 12.00 -23.85 25.01
N ILE A 33 10.91 -23.14 25.18
CA ILE A 33 9.75 -23.12 24.28
C ILE A 33 9.76 -21.81 23.52
N ILE A 34 9.92 -21.88 22.20
CA ILE A 34 10.01 -20.70 21.33
C ILE A 34 8.88 -20.75 20.30
N TYR A 35 8.09 -19.70 20.22
CA TYR A 35 7.01 -19.63 19.24
C TYR A 35 6.72 -18.19 18.80
N ASN A 36 6.08 -18.08 17.63
CA ASN A 36 5.60 -16.80 17.14
C ASN A 36 4.10 -16.67 17.47
N GLU A 37 3.77 -15.80 18.42
CA GLU A 37 2.42 -15.63 18.96
C GLU A 37 1.37 -15.33 17.88
N VAL A 38 1.73 -14.58 16.86
CA VAL A 38 0.85 -14.19 15.76
C VAL A 38 0.50 -15.36 14.83
N LEU A 39 1.42 -16.32 14.67
CA LEU A 39 1.29 -17.44 13.75
C LEU A 39 0.85 -18.75 14.43
N THR A 40 0.91 -18.82 15.77
CA THR A 40 0.55 -20.01 16.55
C THR A 40 -0.82 -19.88 17.17
N ASP A 41 -1.51 -21.01 17.27
CA ASP A 41 -2.83 -21.16 17.90
C ASP A 41 -2.61 -21.46 19.37
N GLN A 42 -2.94 -20.51 20.25
CA GLN A 42 -2.70 -20.62 21.68
C GLN A 42 -3.57 -21.71 22.35
N ASP A 43 -4.80 -21.93 21.88
CA ASP A 43 -5.67 -22.97 22.40
C ASP A 43 -5.10 -24.36 22.08
N LYS A 44 -4.64 -24.57 20.86
CA LYS A 44 -3.96 -25.82 20.49
C LYS A 44 -2.66 -25.99 21.25
N MET A 45 -1.89 -24.92 21.44
CA MET A 45 -0.66 -24.97 22.20
C MET A 45 -0.92 -25.35 23.67
N SER A 46 -1.93 -24.75 24.30
CA SER A 46 -2.33 -25.07 25.66
C SER A 46 -2.81 -26.53 25.80
N ASN A 47 -3.72 -26.95 24.91
CA ASN A 47 -4.33 -28.25 25.00
C ASN A 47 -3.41 -29.42 24.63
N PHE A 48 -2.55 -29.23 23.63
CA PHE A 48 -1.75 -30.33 23.10
C PHE A 48 -0.28 -30.29 23.55
N ILE A 49 0.29 -29.11 23.83
CA ILE A 49 1.70 -29.02 24.25
C ILE A 49 1.79 -28.92 25.77
N TYR A 50 1.20 -27.87 26.36
CA TYR A 50 1.37 -27.64 27.81
C TYR A 50 0.75 -28.77 28.64
N ARG A 51 -0.48 -29.19 28.33
CA ARG A 51 -1.11 -30.31 29.04
C ARG A 51 -0.32 -31.62 28.89
N SER A 52 0.19 -31.93 27.71
CA SER A 52 1.01 -33.12 27.49
C SER A 52 2.31 -33.08 28.28
N LEU A 53 2.96 -31.90 28.37
CA LEU A 53 4.15 -31.71 29.18
C LEU A 53 3.85 -31.77 30.69
N ASP A 54 2.67 -31.34 31.14
CA ASP A 54 2.25 -31.41 32.56
C ASP A 54 1.90 -32.84 33.01
N HIS A 55 1.46 -33.69 32.09
CA HIS A 55 1.13 -35.10 32.40
C HIS A 55 2.31 -36.08 32.39
N ILE A 56 3.53 -35.57 32.22
CA ILE A 56 4.72 -36.42 32.31
C ILE A 56 5.05 -36.66 33.79
N GLU A 57 4.40 -37.68 34.39
CA GLU A 57 4.52 -38.00 35.81
C GLU A 57 5.76 -38.87 36.18
N LYS A 58 6.42 -39.50 35.19
CA LYS A 58 7.57 -40.37 35.43
C LYS A 58 8.88 -39.58 35.57
N ILE A 59 9.70 -39.99 36.54
CA ILE A 59 11.05 -39.41 36.73
C ILE A 59 11.97 -39.97 35.66
N TYR A 60 12.24 -39.16 34.64
CA TYR A 60 13.25 -39.48 33.61
C TYR A 60 14.54 -38.74 33.96
N GLN A 61 15.61 -39.48 34.23
CA GLN A 61 16.94 -38.92 34.54
C GLN A 61 17.77 -38.69 33.28
N GLU A 62 17.44 -39.37 32.19
CA GLU A 62 18.17 -39.27 30.92
C GLU A 62 17.40 -38.40 29.91
N LYS A 63 18.12 -37.48 29.26
CA LYS A 63 17.57 -36.52 28.27
C LYS A 63 16.95 -37.21 27.07
N GLU A 64 17.56 -38.32 26.62
CA GLU A 64 17.11 -39.10 25.47
C GLU A 64 15.76 -39.74 25.73
N LEU A 65 15.57 -40.30 26.92
CA LEU A 65 14.29 -40.84 27.37
C LEU A 65 13.18 -39.75 27.42
N LEU A 66 13.52 -38.56 27.92
CA LEU A 66 12.58 -37.45 27.96
C LEU A 66 12.18 -36.98 26.54
N TYR A 67 13.15 -36.90 25.61
CA TYR A 67 12.90 -36.57 24.21
C TYR A 67 11.93 -37.55 23.55
N ASP A 68 12.14 -38.85 23.71
CA ASP A 68 11.27 -39.88 23.15
C ASP A 68 9.88 -39.88 23.80
N VAL A 69 9.80 -39.62 25.10
CA VAL A 69 8.56 -39.51 25.82
C VAL A 69 7.75 -38.28 25.34
N ILE A 70 8.40 -37.14 25.18
CA ILE A 70 7.74 -35.91 24.62
C ILE A 70 7.25 -36.19 23.21
N LYS A 71 8.05 -36.82 22.36
CA LYS A 71 7.73 -37.18 20.99
C LYS A 71 6.53 -38.13 20.90
N ASN A 72 6.40 -39.07 21.84
CA ASN A 72 5.35 -40.08 21.84
C ASN A 72 4.06 -39.60 22.57
N ASN A 73 4.18 -38.72 23.57
CA ASN A 73 3.03 -38.26 24.36
C ASN A 73 2.27 -37.08 23.73
N ILE A 74 2.91 -36.31 22.87
CA ILE A 74 2.24 -35.23 22.13
C ILE A 74 1.44 -35.86 20.98
N SER A 75 0.17 -36.14 21.24
CA SER A 75 -0.75 -36.68 20.25
C SER A 75 -1.43 -35.58 19.42
N ASN A 76 -1.83 -35.93 18.20
CA ASN A 76 -2.60 -35.08 17.28
C ASN A 76 -1.88 -33.86 16.68
N ILE A 77 -0.55 -33.75 16.79
CA ILE A 77 0.26 -32.69 16.20
C ILE A 77 1.36 -33.31 15.35
N LYS A 78 1.62 -32.72 14.17
CA LYS A 78 2.79 -33.12 13.37
C LYS A 78 4.06 -32.64 14.06
N ILE A 79 4.93 -33.58 14.36
CA ILE A 79 6.23 -33.35 14.97
C ILE A 79 7.31 -33.47 13.89
N LYS A 80 8.26 -32.54 13.89
CA LYS A 80 9.44 -32.56 13.04
C LYS A 80 10.69 -32.40 13.88
N GLU A 81 11.71 -33.18 13.56
CA GLU A 81 13.05 -33.03 14.15
C GLU A 81 13.77 -31.84 13.51
N ILE A 82 14.56 -31.16 14.31
CA ILE A 82 15.34 -30.01 13.88
C ILE A 82 16.81 -30.37 13.93
N ASN A 83 17.51 -30.28 12.80
CA ASN A 83 18.91 -30.59 12.72
C ASN A 83 19.82 -29.35 12.66
N ASN A 84 19.27 -28.22 12.16
CA ASN A 84 20.04 -27.02 11.89
C ASN A 84 19.30 -25.76 12.35
N TYR A 85 20.05 -24.70 12.61
CA TYR A 85 19.49 -23.38 12.94
C TYR A 85 18.53 -22.85 11.85
N GLN A 86 18.82 -23.13 10.58
CA GLN A 86 17.94 -22.72 9.47
C GLN A 86 16.56 -23.38 9.54
N ASP A 87 16.50 -24.63 10.02
CA ASP A 87 15.23 -25.32 10.23
C ASP A 87 14.42 -24.69 11.37
N ILE A 88 15.07 -24.22 12.45
CA ILE A 88 14.42 -23.46 13.52
C ILE A 88 13.73 -22.23 12.91
N CYS A 89 14.45 -21.43 12.14
CA CYS A 89 13.92 -20.24 11.49
C CYS A 89 12.78 -20.57 10.52
N LYS A 90 12.93 -21.62 9.73
CA LYS A 90 11.92 -22.08 8.77
C LYS A 90 10.64 -22.53 9.48
N TYR A 91 10.74 -23.33 10.52
CA TYR A 91 9.56 -23.81 11.25
C TYR A 91 8.88 -22.70 12.05
N LEU A 92 9.65 -21.84 12.73
CA LEU A 92 9.12 -20.70 13.47
C LEU A 92 8.30 -19.76 12.57
N ASN A 93 8.79 -19.46 11.37
CA ASN A 93 8.10 -18.62 10.38
C ASN A 93 6.91 -19.33 9.69
N ASN A 94 6.72 -20.62 9.93
CA ASN A 94 5.58 -21.38 9.46
C ASN A 94 4.55 -21.69 10.57
N GLY A 95 4.67 -21.08 11.75
CA GLY A 95 3.73 -21.24 12.86
C GLY A 95 3.90 -22.56 13.62
N PHE A 96 5.12 -23.06 13.70
CA PHE A 96 5.47 -24.18 14.58
C PHE A 96 5.97 -23.64 15.92
N VAL A 97 5.74 -24.38 16.96
CA VAL A 97 6.36 -24.19 18.27
C VAL A 97 7.67 -24.99 18.29
N ILE A 98 8.76 -24.36 18.69
CA ILE A 98 10.05 -24.99 18.82
C ILE A 98 10.30 -25.35 20.27
N LEU A 99 10.61 -26.60 20.54
CA LEU A 99 11.06 -27.07 21.83
C LEU A 99 12.56 -27.38 21.75
N LEU A 100 13.36 -26.71 22.58
CA LEU A 100 14.77 -27.00 22.74
C LEU A 100 14.96 -27.67 24.11
N ILE A 101 15.34 -28.95 24.11
CA ILE A 101 15.53 -29.75 25.34
C ILE A 101 16.99 -29.72 25.67
N GLU A 102 17.36 -28.95 26.68
CA GLU A 102 18.76 -28.62 26.99
C GLU A 102 19.57 -28.30 25.73
N ASP A 103 20.81 -28.75 25.61
CA ASP A 103 21.68 -28.37 24.49
C ASP A 103 21.70 -29.39 23.33
N ASP A 104 20.96 -30.49 23.44
CA ASP A 104 21.18 -31.67 22.59
C ASP A 104 20.02 -31.97 21.63
N TYR A 105 18.76 -31.72 22.04
CA TYR A 105 17.59 -32.14 21.27
C TYR A 105 16.66 -30.98 20.94
N SER A 106 16.09 -30.99 19.74
CA SER A 106 15.16 -29.99 19.31
C SER A 106 14.01 -30.54 18.45
N LEU A 107 12.78 -30.09 18.75
CA LEU A 107 11.56 -30.50 18.08
C LEU A 107 10.77 -29.30 17.59
N ALA A 108 10.13 -29.44 16.42
CA ALA A 108 9.16 -28.48 15.90
C ALA A 108 7.75 -29.10 15.89
N LEU A 109 6.80 -28.43 16.52
CA LEU A 109 5.42 -28.87 16.69
C LEU A 109 4.48 -27.98 15.87
N GLU A 110 3.65 -28.57 15.00
CA GLU A 110 2.77 -27.80 14.11
C GLU A 110 1.50 -27.30 14.82
N VAL A 111 1.50 -26.05 15.25
CA VAL A 111 0.38 -25.40 15.97
C VAL A 111 -0.05 -24.14 15.24
N LYS A 112 -0.30 -24.26 13.94
CA LYS A 112 -0.65 -23.11 13.11
C LYS A 112 -2.00 -22.50 13.48
N LYS A 113 -2.03 -21.18 13.59
CA LYS A 113 -3.26 -20.40 13.69
C LYS A 113 -3.98 -20.36 12.34
N ASN A 114 -5.27 -20.60 12.35
CA ASN A 114 -6.08 -20.48 11.15
C ASN A 114 -6.53 -19.02 10.97
N LEU A 115 -5.77 -18.25 10.18
CA LEU A 115 -6.03 -16.83 9.91
C LEU A 115 -7.09 -16.61 8.82
N THR A 116 -7.76 -17.66 8.33
CA THR A 116 -8.64 -17.54 7.15
C THR A 116 -10.12 -17.33 7.50
N ARG A 117 -10.56 -17.58 8.74
CA ARG A 117 -11.99 -17.57 9.11
C ARG A 117 -12.64 -16.19 9.22
N SER A 118 -11.85 -15.11 9.33
CA SER A 118 -12.33 -13.73 9.53
C SER A 118 -11.83 -12.76 8.44
N ILE A 119 -11.32 -13.27 7.33
CA ILE A 119 -10.75 -12.43 6.27
C ILE A 119 -11.82 -12.20 5.21
N GLU A 120 -12.17 -10.94 5.03
CA GLU A 120 -13.08 -10.48 4.00
C GLU A 120 -12.35 -10.15 2.70
N LYS A 121 -13.12 -9.92 1.63
CA LYS A 121 -12.56 -9.43 0.37
C LYS A 121 -12.31 -7.92 0.46
N PRO A 122 -11.29 -7.41 -0.24
CA PRO A 122 -11.09 -5.97 -0.34
C PRO A 122 -12.33 -5.29 -0.91
N MET A 123 -12.81 -4.25 -0.23
CA MET A 123 -13.98 -3.48 -0.68
C MET A 123 -13.60 -2.29 -1.53
N THR A 124 -12.48 -1.63 -1.22
CA THR A 124 -12.05 -0.40 -1.88
C THR A 124 -11.03 -0.64 -2.99
N GLU A 125 -10.20 -1.69 -2.86
CA GLU A 125 -9.15 -2.03 -3.81
C GLU A 125 -9.43 -3.38 -4.50
N THR A 126 -10.52 -3.47 -5.26
CA THR A 126 -10.88 -4.68 -5.99
C THR A 126 -9.91 -5.00 -7.11
N THR A 127 -9.57 -6.27 -7.31
CA THR A 127 -8.74 -6.77 -8.44
C THR A 127 -9.49 -7.86 -9.19
N ILE A 128 -9.25 -7.90 -10.50
CA ILE A 128 -9.85 -8.92 -11.37
C ILE A 128 -9.25 -10.30 -11.08
N ARG A 129 -7.95 -10.35 -10.87
CA ARG A 129 -7.18 -11.55 -10.54
C ARG A 129 -6.19 -11.24 -9.43
N GLY A 130 -5.88 -12.21 -8.59
CA GLY A 130 -4.91 -12.06 -7.50
C GLY A 130 -5.45 -12.45 -6.15
N ALA A 131 -4.75 -12.04 -5.09
CA ALA A 131 -5.17 -12.30 -3.72
C ALA A 131 -6.45 -11.52 -3.39
N MET A 132 -7.41 -12.18 -2.77
CA MET A 132 -8.71 -11.60 -2.39
C MET A 132 -8.86 -11.46 -0.88
N ASP A 133 -7.77 -11.51 -0.13
CA ASP A 133 -7.78 -11.26 1.30
C ASP A 133 -7.45 -9.79 1.59
N SER A 134 -8.15 -9.22 2.58
CA SER A 134 -7.91 -7.89 3.10
C SER A 134 -7.44 -7.93 4.55
N PHE A 135 -6.91 -6.82 5.04
CA PHE A 135 -6.61 -6.62 6.44
C PHE A 135 -7.91 -6.52 7.27
N THR A 136 -7.77 -6.80 8.55
CA THR A 136 -8.83 -6.73 9.57
C THR A 136 -8.50 -5.62 10.57
N GLU A 137 -9.38 -5.39 11.53
CA GLU A 137 -9.15 -4.43 12.61
C GLU A 137 -8.07 -4.90 13.59
N ASN A 138 -7.80 -6.20 13.68
CA ASN A 138 -6.84 -6.74 14.64
C ASN A 138 -5.40 -6.70 14.09
N ILE A 139 -4.52 -5.95 14.75
CA ILE A 139 -3.13 -5.75 14.37
C ILE A 139 -2.33 -7.07 14.28
N GLU A 140 -2.57 -8.01 15.19
CA GLU A 140 -1.86 -9.29 15.20
C GLU A 140 -2.23 -10.15 13.99
N THR A 141 -3.52 -10.18 13.64
CA THR A 141 -4.01 -10.86 12.44
C THR A 141 -3.36 -10.25 11.20
N ASN A 142 -3.28 -8.93 11.12
CA ASN A 142 -2.69 -8.21 9.99
C ASN A 142 -1.20 -8.51 9.84
N ILE A 143 -0.45 -8.49 10.93
CA ILE A 143 0.97 -8.90 10.93
C ILE A 143 1.11 -10.37 10.54
N GLY A 144 0.20 -11.23 11.00
CA GLY A 144 0.15 -12.66 10.65
C GLY A 144 -0.04 -12.88 9.15
N LEU A 145 -0.91 -12.11 8.50
CA LEU A 145 -1.13 -12.16 7.04
C LEU A 145 0.12 -11.79 6.25
N ILE A 146 0.88 -10.80 6.73
CA ILE A 146 2.15 -10.38 6.13
C ILE A 146 3.21 -11.46 6.35
N LYS A 147 3.40 -11.95 7.59
CA LYS A 147 4.36 -13.00 7.93
C LYS A 147 4.09 -14.32 7.21
N ARG A 148 2.83 -14.65 6.95
CA ARG A 148 2.45 -15.84 6.17
C ARG A 148 2.97 -15.80 4.73
N ARG A 149 3.12 -14.59 4.16
CA ARG A 149 3.66 -14.37 2.81
C ARG A 149 5.18 -14.15 2.83
N LEU A 150 5.68 -13.44 3.83
CA LEU A 150 7.10 -13.17 4.04
C LEU A 150 7.66 -14.07 5.14
N LYS A 151 8.06 -15.29 4.77
CA LYS A 151 8.60 -16.32 5.68
C LYS A 151 10.08 -16.07 5.95
N THR A 152 10.42 -14.94 6.56
CA THR A 152 11.79 -14.53 6.85
C THR A 152 11.92 -13.90 8.23
N ASN A 153 13.03 -14.19 8.92
CA ASN A 153 13.37 -13.53 10.18
C ASN A 153 13.84 -12.08 9.98
N LYS A 154 14.10 -11.68 8.73
CA LYS A 154 14.51 -10.30 8.40
C LYS A 154 13.36 -9.31 8.40
N LEU A 155 12.11 -9.76 8.55
CA LEU A 155 10.96 -8.89 8.76
C LEU A 155 10.97 -8.41 10.21
N TRP A 156 11.41 -7.15 10.41
CA TRP A 156 11.44 -6.50 11.70
C TRP A 156 10.15 -5.75 11.95
N ASN A 157 9.69 -5.79 13.17
CA ASN A 157 8.60 -4.96 13.66
C ASN A 157 9.09 -4.15 14.87
N GLU A 158 8.69 -2.90 14.93
CA GLU A 158 8.90 -2.00 16.05
C GLU A 158 7.53 -1.52 16.50
N ASP A 159 7.16 -1.86 17.72
CA ASP A 159 5.86 -1.51 18.29
C ASP A 159 5.99 -0.23 19.11
N MET A 160 4.99 0.63 19.00
CA MET A 160 4.84 1.84 19.79
C MET A 160 3.37 2.11 20.08
N GLU A 161 3.12 2.96 21.08
CA GLU A 161 1.78 3.44 21.42
C GLU A 161 1.67 4.93 21.06
N LEU A 162 0.58 5.31 20.40
CA LEU A 162 0.28 6.71 20.09
C LEU A 162 -1.06 7.16 20.71
N GLY A 163 -1.07 8.42 21.12
CA GLY A 163 -2.22 9.07 21.73
C GLY A 163 -2.22 9.00 23.25
N LYS A 164 -2.47 10.15 23.88
CA LYS A 164 -2.51 10.29 25.33
C LYS A 164 -3.65 9.48 25.97
N TYR A 165 -4.81 9.48 25.35
CA TYR A 165 -6.00 8.78 25.83
C TYR A 165 -6.24 7.45 25.14
N THR A 166 -6.06 7.37 23.82
CA THR A 166 -6.36 6.15 23.05
C THR A 166 -5.30 5.08 23.21
N LYS A 167 -4.00 5.48 23.39
CA LYS A 167 -2.86 4.55 23.48
C LYS A 167 -2.90 3.45 22.44
N ASN A 168 -3.28 3.82 21.20
CA ASN A 168 -3.41 2.83 20.13
C ASN A 168 -2.04 2.23 19.80
N LYS A 169 -2.01 0.90 19.74
CA LYS A 169 -0.83 0.15 19.35
C LYS A 169 -0.57 0.33 17.86
N ILE A 170 0.66 0.67 17.54
CA ILE A 170 1.14 0.83 16.17
C ILE A 170 2.36 -0.06 15.97
N SER A 171 2.41 -0.76 14.86
CA SER A 171 3.54 -1.60 14.49
C SER A 171 4.17 -1.12 13.19
N ILE A 172 5.45 -0.80 13.22
CA ILE A 172 6.24 -0.36 12.07
C ILE A 172 6.99 -1.56 11.53
N LEU A 173 6.70 -1.95 10.29
CA LEU A 173 7.31 -3.09 9.63
C LEU A 173 8.36 -2.65 8.61
N THR A 174 9.52 -3.28 8.68
CA THR A 174 10.66 -3.07 7.77
C THR A 174 11.36 -4.38 7.47
N ILE A 175 12.13 -4.45 6.38
CA ILE A 175 12.96 -5.63 6.08
C ILE A 175 14.43 -5.27 6.29
N LYS A 176 15.10 -5.96 7.21
CA LYS A 176 16.54 -5.82 7.48
C LYS A 176 17.35 -6.01 6.20
N GLY A 177 18.19 -5.02 5.89
CA GLY A 177 19.06 -5.06 4.71
C GLY A 177 18.37 -4.67 3.39
N LEU A 178 17.06 -4.37 3.40
CA LEU A 178 16.34 -3.77 2.28
C LEU A 178 15.92 -2.34 2.56
N THR A 179 15.28 -2.09 3.70
CA THR A 179 14.83 -0.74 4.08
C THR A 179 16.03 0.12 4.45
N ASP A 180 16.08 1.35 3.94
CA ASP A 180 17.07 2.35 4.32
C ASP A 180 16.81 2.80 5.76
N SER A 181 17.83 2.69 6.64
CA SER A 181 17.71 3.08 8.05
C SER A 181 17.31 4.54 8.23
N LYS A 182 17.81 5.44 7.37
CA LYS A 182 17.46 6.86 7.42
C LYS A 182 15.98 7.12 7.21
N ILE A 183 15.34 6.39 6.29
CA ILE A 183 13.90 6.51 6.06
C ILE A 183 13.14 6.04 7.30
N LYS A 184 13.52 4.87 7.83
CA LYS A 184 12.91 4.32 9.03
C LYS A 184 13.02 5.29 10.21
N ASP A 185 14.23 5.79 10.48
CA ASP A 185 14.49 6.69 11.59
C ASP A 185 13.73 8.02 11.47
N ASN A 186 13.62 8.57 10.23
CA ASN A 186 12.81 9.76 9.98
C ASN A 186 11.32 9.53 10.30
N ILE A 187 10.79 8.37 9.93
CA ILE A 187 9.39 8.01 10.23
C ILE A 187 9.18 7.86 11.73
N ILE A 188 10.06 7.14 12.43
CA ILE A 188 9.98 6.94 13.88
C ILE A 188 10.10 8.26 14.62
N ASN A 189 11.02 9.12 14.23
CA ASN A 189 11.20 10.44 14.86
C ASN A 189 9.95 11.30 14.69
N LYS A 190 9.31 11.26 13.51
CA LYS A 190 8.04 11.97 13.31
C LYS A 190 6.93 11.41 14.18
N LEU A 191 6.78 10.11 14.27
CA LEU A 191 5.78 9.48 15.13
C LEU A 191 6.00 9.82 16.60
N ASN A 192 7.25 9.81 17.08
CA ASN A 192 7.60 10.16 18.45
C ASN A 192 7.39 11.65 18.78
N SER A 193 7.43 12.52 17.77
CA SER A 193 7.19 13.96 17.97
C SER A 193 5.70 14.33 18.01
N LEU A 194 4.79 13.39 17.76
CA LEU A 194 3.36 13.64 17.79
C LEU A 194 2.83 13.66 19.23
N GLU A 195 2.45 14.83 19.70
CA GLU A 195 1.70 15.01 20.95
C GLU A 195 0.21 15.19 20.63
N ILE A 196 -0.57 14.11 20.73
CA ILE A 196 -1.98 14.09 20.36
C ILE A 196 -2.83 13.33 21.37
N ASP A 197 -4.09 13.68 21.46
CA ASP A 197 -5.03 13.01 22.35
C ASP A 197 -5.31 11.56 21.93
N GLY A 198 -5.38 11.31 20.63
CA GLY A 198 -5.59 9.97 20.10
C GLY A 198 -5.47 9.86 18.59
N VAL A 199 -5.24 8.64 18.12
CA VAL A 199 -5.31 8.23 16.72
C VAL A 199 -6.36 7.14 16.62
N THR A 200 -7.38 7.35 15.81
CA THR A 200 -8.48 6.39 15.65
C THR A 200 -8.32 5.49 14.43
N ASP A 201 -7.66 6.00 13.39
CA ASP A 201 -7.57 5.33 12.10
C ASP A 201 -6.30 5.74 11.31
N ALA A 202 -6.04 5.01 10.22
CA ALA A 202 -4.90 5.27 9.34
C ALA A 202 -4.97 6.63 8.64
N GLY A 203 -6.18 7.13 8.32
CA GLY A 203 -6.37 8.43 7.69
C GLY A 203 -5.96 9.58 8.61
N THR A 204 -6.37 9.53 9.89
CA THR A 204 -5.95 10.50 10.91
C THR A 204 -4.43 10.50 11.08
N LEU A 205 -3.82 9.32 11.22
CA LEU A 205 -2.36 9.22 11.35
C LEU A 205 -1.65 9.76 10.10
N LYS A 206 -2.14 9.42 8.92
CA LYS A 206 -1.63 9.92 7.65
C LYS A 206 -1.62 11.45 7.63
N HIS A 207 -2.74 12.10 7.94
CA HIS A 207 -2.83 13.55 7.95
C HIS A 207 -1.84 14.17 8.94
N LEU A 208 -1.69 13.60 10.13
CA LEU A 208 -0.75 14.10 11.14
C LEU A 208 0.71 14.04 10.66
N ILE A 209 1.09 12.95 9.99
CA ILE A 209 2.45 12.77 9.49
C ILE A 209 2.70 13.62 8.23
N GLU A 210 1.69 13.81 7.36
CA GLU A 210 1.81 14.55 6.11
C GLU A 210 1.72 16.07 6.25
N ASN A 211 1.05 16.59 7.29
CA ASN A 211 0.82 18.03 7.49
C ASN A 211 2.08 18.91 7.49
N GLU A 212 3.23 18.34 7.84
CA GLU A 212 4.50 19.09 7.78
C GLU A 212 4.95 19.40 6.34
N THR A 213 4.53 18.61 5.36
CA THR A 213 5.01 18.76 3.97
C THR A 213 4.32 19.89 3.21
N LYS A 214 3.23 20.45 3.74
CA LYS A 214 2.41 21.53 3.13
C LYS A 214 2.11 21.29 1.65
N THR A 215 1.93 20.04 1.25
CA THR A 215 1.63 19.64 -0.12
C THR A 215 0.22 19.07 -0.23
N ILE A 216 -0.42 19.28 -1.39
CA ILE A 216 -1.71 18.67 -1.71
C ILE A 216 -1.52 17.21 -2.15
N PHE A 217 -0.32 16.84 -2.59
CA PHE A 217 -0.02 15.48 -3.02
C PHE A 217 0.22 14.55 -1.84
N PRO A 218 -0.34 13.35 -1.86
CA PRO A 218 -0.12 12.36 -0.81
C PRO A 218 1.33 11.86 -0.84
N THR A 219 1.96 11.78 0.33
CA THR A 219 3.33 11.25 0.51
C THR A 219 3.36 9.84 1.09
N SER A 220 2.18 9.28 1.38
CA SER A 220 1.94 7.90 1.78
C SER A 220 0.73 7.34 1.05
N ILE A 221 0.64 6.01 0.95
CA ILE A 221 -0.50 5.29 0.38
C ILE A 221 -1.15 4.46 1.48
N THR A 222 -2.48 4.51 1.54
CA THR A 222 -3.29 3.62 2.37
C THR A 222 -3.71 2.40 1.56
N THR A 223 -3.73 1.22 2.18
CA THR A 223 -4.19 -0.02 1.53
C THR A 223 -4.80 -1.00 2.53
N GLU A 224 -5.82 -1.70 2.10
CA GLU A 224 -6.40 -2.84 2.81
C GLU A 224 -5.82 -4.19 2.36
N ARG A 225 -4.86 -4.19 1.42
CA ARG A 225 -4.35 -5.39 0.75
C ARG A 225 -3.00 -5.88 1.27
N PRO A 226 -2.92 -7.08 1.86
CA PRO A 226 -1.65 -7.67 2.31
C PRO A 226 -0.63 -7.92 1.20
N ASP A 227 -1.06 -8.25 -0.02
CA ASP A 227 -0.17 -8.48 -1.17
C ASP A 227 0.52 -7.20 -1.68
N LYS A 228 -0.18 -6.05 -1.61
CA LYS A 228 0.37 -4.72 -1.92
C LYS A 228 1.44 -4.33 -0.89
N VAL A 229 1.16 -4.57 0.40
CA VAL A 229 2.09 -4.34 1.50
C VAL A 229 3.37 -5.18 1.34
N VAL A 230 3.23 -6.49 1.12
CA VAL A 230 4.39 -7.39 0.91
C VAL A 230 5.24 -6.96 -0.28
N SER A 231 4.60 -6.60 -1.39
CA SER A 231 5.30 -6.08 -2.56
C SER A 231 6.08 -4.80 -2.28
N SER A 232 5.54 -3.92 -1.43
CA SER A 232 6.16 -2.65 -1.03
C SER A 232 7.33 -2.87 -0.08
N LEU A 233 7.20 -3.76 0.89
CA LEU A 233 8.29 -4.18 1.78
C LEU A 233 9.47 -4.78 1.00
N LEU A 234 9.20 -5.61 -0.02
CA LEU A 234 10.24 -6.18 -0.89
C LEU A 234 10.95 -5.14 -1.78
N ARG A 235 10.37 -3.95 -1.93
CA ARG A 235 11.01 -2.79 -2.58
C ARG A 235 11.87 -1.97 -1.61
N GLY A 236 11.79 -2.23 -0.29
CA GLY A 236 12.51 -1.49 0.75
C GLY A 236 11.69 -0.37 1.40
N LYS A 237 10.38 -0.33 1.19
CA LYS A 237 9.47 0.63 1.85
C LYS A 237 9.19 0.22 3.29
N THR A 238 8.77 1.19 4.09
CA THR A 238 8.29 1.01 5.47
C THR A 238 6.77 0.94 5.46
N VAL A 239 6.22 0.15 6.35
CA VAL A 239 4.78 -0.06 6.49
C VAL A 239 4.37 0.19 7.94
N ILE A 240 3.26 0.91 8.14
CA ILE A 240 2.71 1.16 9.47
C ILE A 240 1.33 0.53 9.55
N ILE A 241 1.16 -0.33 10.55
CA ILE A 241 -0.11 -0.96 10.90
C ILE A 241 -0.61 -0.34 12.19
N ILE A 242 -1.88 -0.02 12.24
CA ILE A 242 -2.55 0.57 13.40
C ILE A 242 -3.59 -0.43 13.89
N ASP A 243 -3.68 -0.60 15.19
CA ASP A 243 -4.73 -1.45 15.79
C ASP A 243 -6.10 -0.82 15.60
N ASN A 244 -7.13 -1.65 15.54
CA ASN A 244 -8.51 -1.25 15.27
C ASN A 244 -8.75 -0.59 13.88
N CYS A 245 -7.85 -0.83 12.90
CA CYS A 245 -7.97 -0.26 11.57
C CYS A 245 -7.59 -1.28 10.49
N PRO A 246 -8.46 -1.54 9.49
CA PRO A 246 -8.16 -2.45 8.38
C PRO A 246 -7.25 -1.82 7.31
N PHE A 247 -6.94 -0.54 7.42
CA PHE A 247 -6.06 0.15 6.49
C PHE A 247 -4.65 0.29 7.04
N VAL A 248 -3.68 0.05 6.16
CA VAL A 248 -2.25 0.08 6.45
C VAL A 248 -1.58 1.17 5.64
N LEU A 249 -0.63 1.91 6.23
CA LEU A 249 0.11 2.96 5.56
C LEU A 249 1.42 2.42 4.97
N ILE A 250 1.71 2.81 3.74
CA ILE A 250 2.94 2.49 3.03
C ILE A 250 3.69 3.78 2.74
N MET A 251 4.95 3.86 3.12
CA MET A 251 5.83 5.02 2.91
C MET A 251 7.31 4.62 2.79
N PRO A 252 8.17 5.42 2.16
CA PRO A 252 7.86 6.59 1.34
C PRO A 252 7.17 6.19 0.03
N VAL A 253 6.52 7.17 -0.60
CA VAL A 253 5.83 6.99 -1.88
C VAL A 253 6.45 7.91 -2.93
N ASP A 254 6.57 7.41 -4.13
CA ASP A 254 6.94 8.17 -5.31
C ASP A 254 5.75 8.31 -6.27
N ILE A 255 5.83 9.28 -7.18
CA ILE A 255 4.74 9.58 -8.13
C ILE A 255 4.37 8.36 -8.98
N ASN A 256 5.33 7.49 -9.28
CA ASN A 256 5.09 6.29 -10.07
C ASN A 256 4.22 5.26 -9.34
N ASP A 257 4.26 5.21 -8.01
CA ASP A 257 3.44 4.27 -7.24
C ASP A 257 1.94 4.46 -7.46
N PHE A 258 1.50 5.69 -7.76
CA PHE A 258 0.10 6.02 -8.03
C PHE A 258 -0.40 5.54 -9.40
N PHE A 259 0.52 5.17 -10.31
CA PHE A 259 0.19 4.62 -11.62
C PHE A 259 0.29 3.10 -11.68
N LEU A 260 0.75 2.46 -10.60
CA LEU A 260 0.91 1.01 -10.52
C LEU A 260 -0.31 0.35 -9.90
N SER A 261 -0.95 -0.55 -10.64
CA SER A 261 -2.00 -1.43 -10.11
C SER A 261 -1.46 -2.82 -9.75
N GLN A 262 -2.14 -3.50 -8.83
CA GLN A 262 -1.82 -4.89 -8.52
C GLN A 262 -2.13 -5.82 -9.70
N ASP A 263 -3.17 -5.52 -10.48
CA ASP A 263 -3.51 -6.26 -11.70
C ASP A 263 -2.39 -6.29 -12.75
N ASP A 264 -1.47 -5.30 -12.69
CA ASP A 264 -0.29 -5.28 -13.56
C ASP A 264 0.63 -6.50 -13.35
N LYS A 265 0.51 -7.25 -12.24
CA LYS A 265 1.34 -8.42 -11.98
C LYS A 265 0.88 -9.66 -12.74
N ASP A 266 -0.43 -9.77 -12.97
CA ASP A 266 -1.07 -10.99 -13.47
C ASP A 266 -1.22 -11.04 -14.98
N SER A 267 -1.00 -9.92 -15.68
CA SER A 267 -1.14 -9.84 -17.13
C SER A 267 0.21 -9.72 -17.85
N ASN A 268 0.18 -9.99 -19.17
CA ASN A 268 1.37 -9.96 -20.03
C ASN A 268 2.03 -8.56 -19.98
N TYR A 269 3.36 -8.53 -19.99
CA TYR A 269 4.17 -7.31 -19.90
C TYR A 269 3.87 -6.30 -21.02
N ILE A 270 3.50 -6.75 -22.24
CA ILE A 270 3.15 -5.89 -23.37
C ILE A 270 1.85 -5.14 -23.07
N ASN A 271 0.78 -5.87 -22.70
CA ASN A 271 -0.52 -5.28 -22.39
C ASN A 271 -0.42 -4.32 -21.21
N ASN A 272 0.33 -4.69 -20.18
CA ASN A 272 0.55 -3.83 -19.03
C ASN A 272 1.33 -2.56 -19.36
N SER A 273 2.26 -2.62 -20.31
CA SER A 273 2.96 -1.42 -20.77
C SER A 273 2.00 -0.45 -21.43
N LEU A 274 1.10 -0.96 -22.29
CA LEU A 274 0.06 -0.13 -22.91
C LEU A 274 -0.87 0.50 -21.85
N THR A 275 -1.36 -0.30 -20.90
CA THR A 275 -2.23 0.18 -19.83
C THR A 275 -1.56 1.27 -18.99
N ARG A 276 -0.26 1.14 -18.68
CA ARG A 276 0.49 2.17 -17.95
C ARG A 276 0.61 3.45 -18.76
N ILE A 277 0.96 3.36 -20.04
CA ILE A 277 1.00 4.53 -20.93
C ILE A 277 -0.36 5.23 -20.95
N LEU A 278 -1.45 4.47 -21.04
CA LEU A 278 -2.80 5.02 -20.97
C LEU A 278 -3.09 5.73 -19.64
N ARG A 279 -2.60 5.23 -18.51
CA ARG A 279 -2.75 5.91 -17.21
C ARG A 279 -2.00 7.25 -17.16
N TYR A 280 -0.78 7.33 -17.69
CA TYR A 280 -0.04 8.59 -17.80
C TYR A 280 -0.72 9.58 -18.76
N LEU A 281 -1.23 9.10 -19.88
CA LEU A 281 -2.03 9.92 -20.80
C LEU A 281 -3.31 10.42 -20.13
N ALA A 282 -4.03 9.56 -19.42
CA ALA A 282 -5.24 9.90 -18.68
C ALA A 282 -4.96 10.98 -17.62
N PHE A 283 -3.84 10.86 -16.91
CA PHE A 283 -3.37 11.89 -15.97
C PHE A 283 -3.18 13.24 -16.67
N SER A 284 -2.46 13.26 -17.79
CA SER A 284 -2.21 14.48 -18.55
C SER A 284 -3.51 15.10 -19.10
N ILE A 285 -4.41 14.27 -19.61
CA ILE A 285 -5.74 14.69 -20.09
C ILE A 285 -6.53 15.31 -18.94
N THR A 286 -6.57 14.66 -17.78
CA THR A 286 -7.32 15.12 -16.61
C THR A 286 -6.87 16.50 -16.14
N VAL A 287 -5.58 16.79 -16.21
CA VAL A 287 -5.00 18.04 -15.73
C VAL A 287 -5.12 19.16 -16.77
N LEU A 288 -4.75 18.88 -18.02
CA LEU A 288 -4.47 19.90 -19.04
C LEU A 288 -5.67 20.20 -19.93
N THR A 289 -6.49 19.20 -20.29
CA THR A 289 -7.47 19.35 -21.37
C THR A 289 -8.45 20.49 -21.15
N PRO A 290 -9.08 20.70 -19.98
CA PRO A 290 -10.00 21.82 -19.79
C PRO A 290 -9.34 23.18 -19.95
N GLY A 291 -8.11 23.33 -19.39
CA GLY A 291 -7.35 24.58 -19.52
C GLY A 291 -6.97 24.88 -20.96
N ILE A 292 -6.48 23.87 -21.70
CA ILE A 292 -6.12 23.99 -23.13
C ILE A 292 -7.37 24.39 -23.95
N TYR A 293 -8.50 23.73 -23.74
CA TYR A 293 -9.74 24.06 -24.44
C TYR A 293 -10.14 25.52 -24.21
N ILE A 294 -10.11 25.98 -22.97
CA ILE A 294 -10.44 27.37 -22.62
C ILE A 294 -9.45 28.32 -23.30
N ALA A 295 -8.15 28.06 -23.23
CA ALA A 295 -7.12 28.89 -23.84
C ALA A 295 -7.31 29.01 -25.36
N LEU A 296 -7.56 27.90 -26.05
CA LEU A 296 -7.77 27.87 -27.50
C LEU A 296 -9.04 28.63 -27.90
N THR A 297 -10.12 28.48 -27.16
CA THR A 297 -11.41 29.10 -27.53
C THR A 297 -11.50 30.56 -27.14
N THR A 298 -10.70 31.06 -26.19
CA THR A 298 -10.74 32.46 -25.73
C THR A 298 -9.64 33.34 -26.30
N PHE A 299 -8.40 32.87 -26.29
CA PHE A 299 -7.23 33.68 -26.68
C PHE A 299 -6.53 33.24 -27.95
N ASN A 300 -6.43 31.96 -28.20
CA ASN A 300 -5.60 31.39 -29.25
C ASN A 300 -6.44 30.72 -30.35
N GLN A 301 -7.49 31.37 -30.77
CA GLN A 301 -8.44 30.83 -31.77
C GLN A 301 -7.80 30.53 -33.12
N GLU A 302 -6.73 31.24 -33.46
CA GLU A 302 -5.94 31.07 -34.69
C GLU A 302 -5.27 29.69 -34.81
N MET A 303 -5.09 29.00 -33.68
CA MET A 303 -4.52 27.64 -33.67
C MET A 303 -5.55 26.55 -34.01
N ILE A 304 -6.83 26.90 -34.07
CA ILE A 304 -7.91 25.97 -34.38
C ILE A 304 -8.15 25.99 -35.90
N PRO A 305 -8.20 24.83 -36.60
CA PRO A 305 -8.59 24.77 -38.00
C PRO A 305 -9.93 25.47 -38.22
N LEU A 306 -10.04 26.24 -39.32
CA LEU A 306 -11.18 27.12 -39.58
C LEU A 306 -12.54 26.41 -39.54
N GLU A 307 -12.60 25.18 -40.07
CA GLU A 307 -13.83 24.37 -40.06
C GLU A 307 -14.28 24.00 -38.62
N LEU A 308 -13.32 23.67 -37.76
CA LEU A 308 -13.62 23.41 -36.34
C LEU A 308 -13.96 24.70 -35.59
N LEU A 309 -13.29 25.80 -35.90
CA LEU A 309 -13.54 27.09 -35.25
C LEU A 309 -14.97 27.57 -35.54
N THR A 310 -15.43 27.48 -36.80
CA THR A 310 -16.80 27.83 -37.17
C THR A 310 -17.84 26.93 -36.49
N SER A 311 -17.55 25.62 -36.39
CA SER A 311 -18.40 24.67 -35.65
C SER A 311 -18.47 25.03 -34.16
N PHE A 312 -17.33 25.32 -33.52
CA PHE A 312 -17.28 25.72 -32.12
C PHE A 312 -18.02 27.03 -31.87
N ALA A 313 -17.84 28.03 -32.74
CA ALA A 313 -18.52 29.29 -32.64
C ALA A 313 -20.05 29.14 -32.75
N SER A 314 -20.52 28.32 -33.69
CA SER A 314 -21.97 28.07 -33.84
C SER A 314 -22.57 27.35 -32.63
N GLN A 315 -21.88 26.38 -32.07
CA GLN A 315 -22.37 25.68 -30.88
C GLN A 315 -22.36 26.52 -29.61
N ARG A 316 -21.54 27.55 -29.55
CA ARG A 316 -21.45 28.46 -28.40
C ARG A 316 -22.28 29.74 -28.57
N SER A 317 -22.85 29.98 -29.72
CA SER A 317 -23.59 31.20 -30.01
C SER A 317 -24.80 31.44 -29.10
N ASN A 318 -25.41 30.35 -28.60
CA ASN A 318 -26.58 30.39 -27.74
C ASN A 318 -26.24 30.28 -26.23
N VAL A 319 -24.95 30.18 -25.87
CA VAL A 319 -24.54 30.05 -24.48
C VAL A 319 -24.11 31.39 -23.91
N PRO A 320 -24.73 31.86 -22.82
CA PRO A 320 -24.46 33.21 -22.28
C PRO A 320 -23.16 33.27 -21.47
N PHE A 321 -22.58 32.13 -21.10
CA PHE A 321 -21.41 32.07 -20.20
C PHE A 321 -20.09 31.98 -20.96
N PRO A 322 -19.01 32.62 -20.47
CA PRO A 322 -17.65 32.35 -20.92
C PRO A 322 -17.26 30.88 -20.66
N ALA A 323 -16.37 30.33 -21.50
CA ALA A 323 -15.94 28.93 -21.43
C ALA A 323 -15.45 28.45 -20.04
N PHE A 324 -14.83 29.35 -19.28
CA PHE A 324 -14.39 29.06 -17.91
C PHE A 324 -15.57 28.73 -16.98
N PHE A 325 -16.64 29.58 -17.03
CA PHE A 325 -17.79 29.36 -16.18
C PHE A 325 -18.60 28.14 -16.60
N GLU A 326 -18.71 27.84 -17.91
CA GLU A 326 -19.31 26.60 -18.41
C GLU A 326 -18.57 25.37 -17.82
N ALA A 327 -17.24 25.37 -17.94
CA ALA A 327 -16.41 24.29 -17.41
C ALA A 327 -16.54 24.16 -15.88
N LEU A 328 -16.47 25.27 -15.15
CA LEU A 328 -16.56 25.29 -13.69
C LEU A 328 -17.92 24.73 -13.20
N LEU A 329 -19.02 25.18 -13.82
CA LEU A 329 -20.35 24.70 -13.48
C LEU A 329 -20.47 23.19 -13.72
N MET A 330 -19.99 22.69 -14.85
CA MET A 330 -20.03 21.27 -15.16
C MET A 330 -19.15 20.44 -14.22
N PHE A 331 -17.96 20.92 -13.88
CA PHE A 331 -17.10 20.22 -12.91
C PHE A 331 -17.68 20.19 -11.51
N ILE A 332 -18.31 21.28 -11.04
CA ILE A 332 -19.02 21.30 -9.76
C ILE A 332 -20.18 20.30 -9.78
N SER A 333 -20.98 20.30 -10.83
CA SER A 333 -22.10 19.37 -10.97
C SER A 333 -21.64 17.91 -10.98
N PHE A 334 -20.55 17.62 -11.71
CA PHE A 334 -19.94 16.28 -11.72
C PHE A 334 -19.38 15.89 -10.36
N GLU A 335 -18.78 16.83 -9.62
CA GLU A 335 -18.25 16.57 -8.29
C GLU A 335 -19.37 16.29 -7.27
N ILE A 336 -20.51 16.97 -7.38
CA ILE A 336 -21.70 16.70 -6.57
C ILE A 336 -22.24 15.28 -6.86
N LEU A 337 -22.32 14.89 -8.14
CA LEU A 337 -22.71 13.54 -8.52
C LEU A 337 -21.76 12.49 -7.93
N ARG A 338 -20.47 12.73 -8.02
CA ARG A 338 -19.45 11.81 -7.48
C ARG A 338 -19.49 11.72 -5.95
N GLU A 339 -19.72 12.84 -5.25
CA GLU A 339 -19.87 12.82 -3.79
C GLU A 339 -21.14 12.07 -3.37
N SER A 340 -22.21 12.15 -4.17
CA SER A 340 -23.42 11.39 -3.90
C SER A 340 -23.21 9.87 -4.01
N ASP A 341 -22.37 9.43 -4.97
CA ASP A 341 -22.05 8.00 -5.14
C ASP A 341 -21.41 7.38 -3.92
N TYR A 342 -20.54 8.09 -3.24
CA TYR A 342 -19.89 7.59 -2.01
C TYR A 342 -20.88 7.37 -0.86
N ARG A 343 -22.05 8.00 -0.89
CA ARG A 343 -23.05 7.94 0.20
C ARG A 343 -24.17 6.94 -0.05
N ILE A 344 -24.28 6.40 -1.25
CA ILE A 344 -25.33 5.44 -1.61
C ILE A 344 -24.80 4.01 -1.42
N PRO A 345 -25.53 3.09 -0.76
CA PRO A 345 -25.10 1.70 -0.61
C PRO A 345 -24.89 0.99 -1.96
N ASN A 346 -23.88 0.15 -2.06
CA ASN A 346 -23.25 -0.44 -3.25
C ASN A 346 -24.14 -1.12 -4.30
N VAL A 347 -25.43 -1.35 -4.05
CA VAL A 347 -26.30 -2.14 -4.95
C VAL A 347 -26.93 -1.31 -6.08
N SER A 348 -26.93 0.03 -5.97
CA SER A 348 -27.62 0.91 -6.93
C SER A 348 -26.76 2.04 -7.51
N ASN A 349 -25.49 2.12 -7.14
CA ASN A 349 -24.64 3.31 -7.36
C ASN A 349 -24.43 3.67 -8.83
N SER A 350 -24.12 2.69 -9.69
CA SER A 350 -23.72 2.99 -11.07
C SER A 350 -24.86 3.48 -11.96
N ALA A 351 -26.09 3.01 -11.72
CA ALA A 351 -27.22 3.39 -12.55
C ALA A 351 -27.68 4.83 -12.32
N LEU A 352 -27.73 5.27 -11.06
CA LEU A 352 -28.20 6.63 -10.72
C LEU A 352 -27.21 7.70 -11.21
N SER A 353 -25.92 7.46 -11.07
CA SER A 353 -24.88 8.39 -11.54
C SER A 353 -24.80 8.49 -13.05
N ILE A 354 -24.93 7.35 -13.77
CA ILE A 354 -24.95 7.37 -15.24
C ILE A 354 -26.17 8.12 -15.74
N VAL A 355 -27.34 7.83 -15.20
CA VAL A 355 -28.61 8.50 -15.59
C VAL A 355 -28.55 9.96 -15.20
N GLY A 356 -28.09 10.29 -14.00
CA GLY A 356 -27.94 11.67 -13.54
C GLY A 356 -27.00 12.48 -14.42
N ALA A 357 -25.82 11.93 -14.78
CA ALA A 357 -24.87 12.59 -15.66
C ALA A 357 -25.42 12.81 -17.09
N LEU A 358 -26.14 11.82 -17.64
CA LEU A 358 -26.73 11.89 -18.96
C LEU A 358 -27.86 12.93 -19.01
N ILE A 359 -28.79 12.86 -18.05
CA ILE A 359 -29.94 13.80 -17.99
C ILE A 359 -29.43 15.23 -17.72
N LEU A 360 -28.50 15.42 -16.80
CA LEU A 360 -27.94 16.73 -16.51
C LEU A 360 -27.21 17.30 -17.71
N GLY A 361 -26.43 16.51 -18.43
CA GLY A 361 -25.70 16.92 -19.62
C GLY A 361 -26.63 17.33 -20.75
N GLU A 362 -27.64 16.50 -21.06
CA GLU A 362 -28.62 16.78 -22.10
C GLU A 362 -29.50 18.00 -21.75
N ALA A 363 -29.98 18.10 -20.52
CA ALA A 363 -30.75 19.22 -20.06
C ALA A 363 -29.98 20.55 -20.11
N ALA A 364 -28.70 20.54 -19.73
CA ALA A 364 -27.83 21.72 -19.73
C ALA A 364 -27.58 22.25 -21.17
N VAL A 365 -27.42 21.33 -22.15
CA VAL A 365 -27.31 21.72 -23.57
C VAL A 365 -28.62 22.24 -24.12
N ASN A 366 -29.75 21.55 -23.88
CA ASN A 366 -31.04 21.94 -24.36
C ASN A 366 -31.49 23.29 -23.78
N ALA A 367 -31.12 23.59 -22.56
CA ALA A 367 -31.35 24.89 -21.92
C ALA A 367 -30.39 26.00 -22.39
N GLY A 368 -29.38 25.69 -23.24
CA GLY A 368 -28.38 26.67 -23.69
C GLY A 368 -27.45 27.17 -22.58
N ILE A 369 -27.32 26.42 -21.49
CA ILE A 369 -26.45 26.82 -20.36
C ILE A 369 -24.99 26.43 -20.65
N VAL A 370 -24.77 25.29 -21.32
CA VAL A 370 -23.46 24.75 -21.64
C VAL A 370 -23.41 24.31 -23.10
N SER A 371 -22.28 24.53 -23.75
CA SER A 371 -22.08 24.07 -25.12
C SER A 371 -21.89 22.55 -25.20
N PRO A 372 -22.33 21.87 -26.29
CA PRO A 372 -22.13 20.43 -26.49
C PRO A 372 -20.67 20.01 -26.41
N ILE A 373 -19.75 20.83 -26.94
CA ILE A 373 -18.31 20.56 -26.88
C ILE A 373 -17.79 20.58 -25.45
N MET A 374 -18.26 21.51 -24.61
CA MET A 374 -17.84 21.57 -23.22
C MET A 374 -18.20 20.28 -22.48
N ILE A 375 -19.36 19.69 -22.74
CA ILE A 375 -19.76 18.41 -22.15
C ILE A 375 -18.80 17.30 -22.56
N ILE A 376 -18.37 17.24 -23.82
CA ILE A 376 -17.41 16.26 -24.31
C ILE A 376 -16.06 16.45 -23.57
N ILE A 377 -15.57 17.68 -23.41
CA ILE A 377 -14.32 17.98 -22.69
C ILE A 377 -14.40 17.55 -21.23
N VAL A 378 -15.51 17.88 -20.56
CA VAL A 378 -15.72 17.48 -19.16
C VAL A 378 -15.85 15.97 -19.02
N ALA A 379 -16.58 15.30 -19.93
CA ALA A 379 -16.74 13.84 -19.91
C ALA A 379 -15.40 13.12 -20.12
N ILE A 380 -14.60 13.51 -21.11
CA ILE A 380 -13.26 12.92 -21.33
C ILE A 380 -12.37 13.15 -20.10
N THR A 381 -12.39 14.34 -19.52
CA THR A 381 -11.63 14.68 -18.32
C THR A 381 -12.06 13.82 -17.13
N ALA A 382 -13.36 13.65 -16.92
CA ALA A 382 -13.92 12.86 -15.83
C ALA A 382 -13.62 11.37 -15.98
N ILE A 383 -13.80 10.81 -17.18
CA ILE A 383 -13.48 9.40 -17.46
C ILE A 383 -11.96 9.16 -17.28
N SER A 384 -11.13 10.09 -17.76
CA SER A 384 -9.68 9.99 -17.57
C SER A 384 -9.28 10.02 -16.09
N ALA A 385 -9.97 10.78 -15.26
CA ALA A 385 -9.73 10.82 -13.81
C ALA A 385 -10.01 9.47 -13.13
N LEU A 386 -10.99 8.67 -13.61
CA LEU A 386 -11.31 7.34 -13.10
C LEU A 386 -10.26 6.28 -13.45
N VAL A 387 -9.42 6.54 -14.46
CA VAL A 387 -8.31 5.63 -14.85
C VAL A 387 -7.15 5.71 -13.86
N ILE A 388 -7.08 6.77 -13.03
CA ILE A 388 -6.05 6.95 -12.01
C ILE A 388 -6.32 5.96 -10.87
N VAL A 389 -5.32 5.13 -10.57
CA VAL A 389 -5.46 3.99 -9.63
C VAL A 389 -5.75 4.44 -8.20
N GLU A 390 -5.09 5.52 -7.76
CA GLU A 390 -5.19 6.01 -6.39
C GLU A 390 -6.09 7.25 -6.30
N PRO A 391 -7.22 7.19 -5.58
CA PRO A 391 -8.18 8.29 -5.48
C PRO A 391 -7.58 9.59 -4.94
N GLU A 392 -6.60 9.48 -4.04
CA GLU A 392 -5.95 10.62 -3.42
C GLU A 392 -5.16 11.48 -4.42
N LEU A 393 -4.49 10.85 -5.38
CA LEU A 393 -3.84 11.56 -6.47
C LEU A 393 -4.89 12.29 -7.33
N SER A 394 -6.01 11.63 -7.64
CA SER A 394 -7.11 12.25 -8.39
C SER A 394 -7.66 13.49 -7.67
N ASN A 395 -7.77 13.46 -6.34
CA ASN A 395 -8.21 14.60 -5.54
C ASN A 395 -7.18 15.75 -5.54
N ALA A 396 -5.89 15.46 -5.47
CA ALA A 396 -4.84 16.49 -5.56
C ALA A 396 -4.85 17.19 -6.92
N ILE A 397 -5.05 16.44 -7.99
CA ILE A 397 -5.06 16.96 -9.37
C ILE A 397 -6.21 17.96 -9.64
N LYS A 398 -7.36 17.83 -8.97
CA LYS A 398 -8.50 18.75 -9.15
C LYS A 398 -8.11 20.21 -8.94
N TRP A 399 -7.28 20.48 -7.93
CA TRP A 399 -6.83 21.84 -7.64
C TRP A 399 -5.94 22.39 -8.76
N TYR A 400 -5.03 21.58 -9.29
CA TYR A 400 -4.21 21.99 -10.42
C TYR A 400 -5.01 22.16 -11.69
N ARG A 401 -6.02 21.32 -11.96
CA ARG A 401 -6.94 21.50 -13.07
C ARG A 401 -7.61 22.88 -13.03
N ILE A 402 -8.10 23.32 -11.86
CA ILE A 402 -8.66 24.65 -11.69
C ILE A 402 -7.61 25.73 -11.99
N LEU A 403 -6.38 25.57 -11.51
CA LEU A 403 -5.28 26.51 -11.80
C LEU A 403 -4.97 26.57 -13.30
N PHE A 404 -4.94 25.44 -14.01
CA PHE A 404 -4.75 25.39 -15.47
C PHE A 404 -5.91 26.07 -16.21
N MET A 405 -7.14 25.91 -15.77
CA MET A 405 -8.30 26.61 -16.32
C MET A 405 -8.19 28.12 -16.11
N LEU A 406 -7.79 28.57 -14.92
CA LEU A 406 -7.54 29.98 -14.64
C LEU A 406 -6.40 30.55 -15.50
N GLY A 407 -5.28 29.84 -15.63
CA GLY A 407 -4.18 30.21 -16.50
C GLY A 407 -4.62 30.34 -17.97
N GLY A 408 -5.40 29.37 -18.45
CA GLY A 408 -5.99 29.40 -19.79
C GLY A 408 -6.95 30.56 -20.03
N THR A 409 -7.70 30.96 -19.00
CA THR A 409 -8.66 32.07 -19.08
C THR A 409 -8.00 33.44 -19.04
N THR A 410 -6.86 33.60 -18.36
CA THR A 410 -6.22 34.90 -18.15
C THR A 410 -5.25 35.30 -19.27
N ILE A 411 -4.38 34.37 -19.69
CA ILE A 411 -3.26 34.63 -20.61
C ILE A 411 -3.23 33.60 -21.76
N GLY A 412 -4.21 32.73 -21.85
CA GLY A 412 -4.30 31.69 -22.88
C GLY A 412 -3.22 30.60 -22.70
N ILE A 413 -2.65 30.11 -23.82
CA ILE A 413 -1.64 29.04 -23.79
C ILE A 413 -0.42 29.44 -22.97
N PHE A 414 -0.03 30.70 -23.00
CA PHE A 414 1.10 31.18 -22.20
C PHE A 414 0.84 31.05 -20.70
N GLY A 415 -0.40 31.31 -20.26
CA GLY A 415 -0.83 31.08 -18.88
C GLY A 415 -0.76 29.60 -18.48
N ILE A 416 -1.08 28.69 -19.40
CA ILE A 416 -0.92 27.24 -19.17
C ILE A 416 0.54 26.89 -18.97
N PHE A 417 1.48 27.44 -19.73
CA PHE A 417 2.92 27.23 -19.54
C PHE A 417 3.40 27.72 -18.17
N ILE A 418 2.95 28.86 -17.70
CA ILE A 418 3.30 29.37 -16.37
C ILE A 418 2.80 28.43 -15.28
N VAL A 419 1.55 28.01 -15.36
CA VAL A 419 0.98 27.06 -14.40
C VAL A 419 1.68 25.70 -14.46
N PHE A 420 2.09 25.26 -15.64
CA PHE A 420 2.86 24.02 -15.81
C PHE A 420 4.23 24.09 -15.13
N ILE A 421 4.93 25.24 -15.22
CA ILE A 421 6.19 25.45 -14.48
C ILE A 421 5.95 25.42 -12.97
N ILE A 422 4.92 26.09 -12.49
CA ILE A 422 4.53 26.06 -11.06
C ILE A 422 4.22 24.63 -10.61
N PHE A 423 3.44 23.90 -11.38
CA PHE A 423 3.08 22.52 -11.11
C PHE A 423 4.30 21.60 -11.02
N THR A 424 5.19 21.64 -12.01
CA THR A 424 6.40 20.82 -12.03
C THR A 424 7.37 21.19 -10.93
N THR A 425 7.53 22.48 -10.64
CA THR A 425 8.37 22.96 -9.53
C THR A 425 7.84 22.47 -8.18
N ASN A 426 6.52 22.55 -7.98
CA ASN A 426 5.88 22.05 -6.76
C ASN A 426 6.11 20.53 -6.63
N LEU A 427 5.85 19.74 -7.67
CA LEU A 427 6.11 18.30 -7.64
C LEU A 427 7.55 17.95 -7.29
N CYS A 428 8.53 18.68 -7.85
CA CYS A 428 9.94 18.45 -7.58
C CYS A 428 10.37 18.88 -6.17
N SER A 429 9.64 19.79 -5.54
CA SER A 429 9.93 20.24 -4.17
C SER A 429 9.47 19.28 -3.08
N ILE A 430 8.55 18.34 -3.43
CA ILE A 430 7.99 17.42 -2.46
C ILE A 430 9.03 16.37 -2.04
N ASN A 431 9.19 16.26 -0.73
CA ASN A 431 10.05 15.28 -0.10
C ASN A 431 9.21 14.27 0.69
N SER A 432 9.23 13.01 0.26
CA SER A 432 8.55 11.90 0.95
C SER A 432 9.55 11.19 1.87
N TYR A 433 9.58 11.56 3.15
CA TYR A 433 10.43 10.94 4.20
C TYR A 433 11.93 10.85 3.84
N GLY A 434 12.47 11.90 3.23
CA GLY A 434 13.88 11.97 2.79
C GLY A 434 14.14 11.48 1.37
N LYS A 435 13.09 11.19 0.59
CA LYS A 435 13.18 10.81 -0.83
C LYS A 435 12.37 11.76 -1.70
N ALA A 436 12.89 12.05 -2.89
CA ALA A 436 12.17 12.90 -3.83
C ALA A 436 10.91 12.21 -4.34
N PHE A 437 9.77 12.90 -4.28
CA PHE A 437 8.47 12.38 -4.71
C PHE A 437 8.41 12.07 -6.21
N THR A 438 9.13 12.84 -7.03
CA THR A 438 9.17 12.71 -8.49
C THR A 438 10.02 11.56 -9.01
N MET A 439 10.57 10.72 -8.13
CA MET A 439 11.29 9.53 -8.55
C MET A 439 10.40 8.57 -9.35
N PRO A 440 10.97 7.85 -10.32
CA PRO A 440 12.35 7.83 -10.80
C PRO A 440 12.65 8.85 -11.93
N PHE A 441 11.75 9.82 -12.18
CA PHE A 441 11.93 10.82 -13.24
C PHE A 441 12.94 11.89 -12.85
N THR A 442 12.90 12.33 -11.59
CA THR A 442 13.84 13.32 -11.05
C THR A 442 14.15 12.97 -9.58
N PRO A 443 15.38 12.62 -9.22
CA PRO A 443 16.54 12.35 -10.13
C PRO A 443 16.34 11.10 -11.00
N ILE A 444 16.95 11.10 -12.20
CA ILE A 444 16.82 9.99 -13.14
C ILE A 444 17.50 8.74 -12.58
N ASP A 445 16.75 7.64 -12.52
CA ASP A 445 17.26 6.33 -12.11
C ASP A 445 17.06 5.27 -13.21
N SER A 446 17.81 4.18 -13.11
CA SER A 446 17.70 3.03 -13.99
C SER A 446 16.28 2.41 -14.03
N ASP A 447 15.50 2.65 -12.98
CA ASP A 447 14.13 2.16 -12.85
C ASP A 447 13.10 2.98 -13.68
N ILE A 448 13.50 4.11 -14.29
CA ILE A 448 12.62 4.93 -15.13
C ILE A 448 12.01 4.12 -16.28
N LYS A 449 12.79 3.22 -16.88
CA LYS A 449 12.33 2.35 -17.95
C LYS A 449 11.23 1.40 -17.47
N ASN A 450 11.33 0.89 -16.22
CA ASN A 450 10.36 0.00 -15.62
C ASN A 450 9.10 0.72 -15.10
N SER A 451 9.13 2.03 -14.99
CA SER A 451 8.00 2.85 -14.55
C SER A 451 6.95 2.97 -15.64
N ILE A 452 7.36 3.35 -16.84
CA ILE A 452 6.46 3.55 -17.98
C ILE A 452 6.22 2.21 -18.71
N ILE A 453 7.30 1.49 -19.04
CA ILE A 453 7.23 0.22 -19.77
C ILE A 453 7.53 -0.92 -18.81
N LYS A 454 6.62 -1.88 -18.70
CA LYS A 454 6.85 -3.07 -17.89
C LYS A 454 7.75 -4.06 -18.62
N PHE A 455 8.94 -4.33 -18.06
CA PHE A 455 9.82 -5.38 -18.58
C PHE A 455 9.44 -6.76 -17.99
N PRO A 456 9.77 -7.86 -18.70
CA PRO A 456 9.65 -9.20 -18.14
C PRO A 456 10.35 -9.33 -16.78
N LEU A 457 9.77 -10.12 -15.87
CA LEU A 457 10.28 -10.26 -14.49
C LEU A 457 11.77 -10.56 -14.43
N LEU A 458 12.25 -11.46 -15.31
CA LEU A 458 13.66 -11.87 -15.37
C LEU A 458 14.64 -10.76 -15.74
N LYS A 459 14.18 -9.72 -16.44
CA LYS A 459 15.00 -8.55 -16.78
C LYS A 459 14.98 -7.48 -15.68
N ARG A 460 14.16 -7.66 -14.63
CA ARG A 460 13.98 -6.72 -13.52
C ARG A 460 14.85 -7.10 -12.32
N ASN A 461 16.14 -7.21 -12.52
CA ASN A 461 17.11 -7.66 -11.52
C ASN A 461 17.62 -6.54 -10.60
N LYS A 462 17.16 -5.31 -10.75
CA LYS A 462 17.56 -4.18 -9.90
C LYS A 462 16.38 -3.62 -9.13
N ARG A 463 16.67 -3.14 -7.91
CA ARG A 463 15.76 -2.33 -7.08
C ARG A 463 16.13 -0.87 -7.24
N ASN A 464 15.22 0.00 -6.84
CA ASN A 464 15.48 1.44 -6.80
C ASN A 464 16.58 1.72 -5.76
N LYS A 465 17.72 2.27 -6.22
CA LYS A 465 18.89 2.58 -5.37
C LYS A 465 18.62 3.65 -4.31
N TYR A 466 17.57 4.44 -4.50
CA TYR A 466 17.19 5.48 -3.55
C TYR A 466 16.29 4.96 -2.43
N LEU A 467 15.63 3.81 -2.60
CA LEU A 467 14.82 3.18 -1.57
C LEU A 467 15.60 2.17 -0.73
N THR A 468 16.64 1.55 -1.32
CA THR A 468 17.40 0.49 -0.68
C THR A 468 18.87 0.52 -1.06
N ASN A 469 19.72 0.18 -0.10
CA ASN A 469 21.14 -0.03 -0.35
C ASN A 469 21.42 -1.38 -1.04
N ASN A 470 20.47 -2.34 -0.95
CA ASN A 470 20.55 -3.63 -1.63
C ASN A 470 19.87 -3.56 -3.01
N ILE A 471 20.64 -3.12 -4.01
CA ILE A 471 20.15 -2.85 -5.36
C ILE A 471 19.84 -4.13 -6.14
N ILE A 472 20.50 -5.25 -5.83
CA ILE A 472 20.35 -6.49 -6.59
C ILE A 472 19.11 -7.25 -6.12
N ARG A 473 18.26 -7.64 -7.06
CA ARG A 473 17.12 -8.52 -6.85
C ARG A 473 17.48 -9.92 -7.35
N GLU A 474 17.23 -10.93 -6.53
CA GLU A 474 17.39 -12.32 -6.96
C GLU A 474 16.27 -12.67 -7.94
N VAL A 475 16.58 -12.63 -9.22
CA VAL A 475 15.71 -13.04 -10.32
C VAL A 475 16.59 -13.70 -11.37
N SER A 476 16.71 -15.02 -11.30
CA SER A 476 17.44 -15.82 -12.30
C SER A 476 16.74 -17.17 -12.49
N TYR A 477 16.86 -17.74 -13.68
CA TYR A 477 16.70 -19.19 -13.81
C TYR A 477 17.93 -19.86 -13.19
N GLU A 478 17.75 -20.95 -12.47
CA GLU A 478 18.87 -21.83 -12.18
C GLU A 478 19.56 -22.17 -13.51
N LYS A 479 20.83 -21.85 -13.62
CA LYS A 479 21.65 -22.35 -14.71
C LYS A 479 21.84 -23.83 -14.41
N ASN A 480 21.11 -24.70 -15.14
CA ASN A 480 21.43 -26.11 -15.24
C ASN A 480 22.83 -26.27 -15.83
#